data_d2553456c9a568ba94f901c8761072d6
#
_entry.id   d2553456c9a568ba94f901c8761072d6
#
_cell.length_a   1.000
_cell.length_b   1.000
_cell.length_c   1.000
_cell.angle_alpha   90.00
_cell.angle_beta   90.00
_cell.angle_gamma   90.00
#
_symmetry.space_group_name_H-M   'P 1'
#
loop_
_entity.id
_entity.type
_entity.pdbx_description
1 polymer ?
#
loop_
_entity_poly.entity_id
_entity_poly.type
_entity_poly.pdbx_seq_one_letter_code
_entity_poly.pdbx_strand_id
1 'polypeptide(L)'
;MSAFNSLPLFPLALFLITATLLQLWLLYRYRYWHRRKIPFLQPTMFLGNLKPLLLLRTSFGDYFHSLYAEPSLKSAPFFGFFILHTPALLIRDPQLIEQLLIKEFNSFPNRFEAAQLQSDPMGALTLPLAKYAIWRKSRREISKLFTTGHIKKKMYPKLVTIAEQLEGYITRKLIQKYAHSTADASGAIVIEVKEMCALYTTDVTAELLYSVDTGGLRNDGCEMRAQCKQLFRPSLRKIIDFFVIFFLPRAVRALNSKLFTRQYSNYLRRLVKEHIKKEGNYDRDSGDLIDLLLKMQQTLADTPLNIWLRHPDFIAAQVGIFLLAGFETSSSLIAFILFELAKQPKIQQKLKTELAAYASTENCNVSYKKVLNMPYLNMVVAEGLRLYPTAPFINRECLPLSQQQTLWYDKETKYLIIPKDVPVYVSILGLHRDPKYWPNPQFFDPGRFAPENIPSIKPMTYIPFGAGPHGCVGSRLGILQVKLGLIYILRKYRVEVCERTINEIRFDPKRFMLEAEGELYLKFVKDELC
;
A
#
# COMPACT_ATOMS: atom_id res chain seq x y z
N MET A 1 -20.05 64.21 -5.06
CA MET A 1 -18.73 64.24 -5.67
C MET A 1 -17.73 63.64 -4.68
N SER A 2 -17.12 62.56 -5.11
CA SER A 2 -15.86 61.95 -4.72
C SER A 2 -15.56 61.69 -3.26
N ALA A 3 -16.02 60.56 -2.75
CA ALA A 3 -15.28 59.79 -1.75
C ALA A 3 -14.51 58.69 -2.52
N PHE A 4 -13.39 59.04 -3.12
CA PHE A 4 -12.35 58.07 -3.49
C PHE A 4 -11.73 57.62 -2.16
N ASN A 5 -12.18 56.42 -1.72
CA ASN A 5 -11.55 55.66 -0.64
C ASN A 5 -10.07 55.55 -0.98
N SER A 6 -9.21 56.28 -0.29
CA SER A 6 -7.77 56.04 -0.26
C SER A 6 -7.57 54.64 0.34
N LEU A 7 -7.42 53.62 -0.51
CA LEU A 7 -6.87 52.32 -0.09
C LEU A 7 -5.62 52.63 0.74
N PRO A 8 -5.50 52.12 1.94
CA PRO A 8 -4.37 52.42 2.80
C PRO A 8 -3.07 51.98 2.09
N LEU A 9 -2.31 52.95 1.56
CA LEU A 9 -1.07 52.73 0.83
C LEU A 9 -0.07 51.88 1.62
N PHE A 10 -0.09 51.97 2.94
CA PHE A 10 0.79 51.22 3.84
C PHE A 10 0.55 49.71 3.81
N PRO A 11 -0.67 49.15 3.97
CA PRO A 11 -0.90 47.71 3.84
C PRO A 11 -0.61 47.17 2.44
N LEU A 12 -0.88 47.93 1.38
CA LEU A 12 -0.54 47.54 0.02
C LEU A 12 0.97 47.47 -0.17
N ALA A 13 1.72 48.47 0.27
CA ALA A 13 3.19 48.47 0.23
C ALA A 13 3.77 47.31 1.03
N LEU A 14 3.27 47.05 2.25
CA LEU A 14 3.68 45.92 3.08
C LEU A 14 3.40 44.58 2.38
N PHE A 15 2.23 44.44 1.76
CA PHE A 15 1.87 43.23 0.99
C PHE A 15 2.82 43.03 -0.19
N LEU A 16 3.12 44.07 -0.98
CA LEU A 16 4.03 43.98 -2.11
C LEU A 16 5.46 43.63 -1.68
N ILE A 17 5.95 44.23 -0.60
CA ILE A 17 7.27 43.93 -0.03
C ILE A 17 7.33 42.45 0.40
N THR A 18 6.34 41.99 1.18
CA THR A 18 6.29 40.60 1.67
C THR A 18 6.16 39.61 0.53
N ALA A 19 5.35 39.88 -0.51
CA ALA A 19 5.22 39.06 -1.69
C ALA A 19 6.53 38.97 -2.48
N THR A 20 7.23 40.11 -2.65
CA THR A 20 8.54 40.17 -3.33
C THR A 20 9.61 39.39 -2.54
N LEU A 21 9.68 39.59 -1.23
CA LEU A 21 10.61 38.83 -0.38
C LEU A 21 10.34 37.32 -0.43
N LEU A 22 9.08 36.92 -0.39
CA LEU A 22 8.68 35.53 -0.54
C LEU A 22 9.08 34.97 -1.91
N GLN A 23 8.87 35.72 -2.97
CA GLN A 23 9.27 35.34 -4.32
C GLN A 23 10.79 35.16 -4.44
N LEU A 24 11.57 36.11 -3.92
CA LEU A 24 13.04 36.04 -3.93
C LEU A 24 13.54 34.84 -3.11
N TRP A 25 12.92 34.59 -1.95
CA TRP A 25 13.23 33.43 -1.12
C TRP A 25 12.93 32.11 -1.85
N LEU A 26 11.77 32.01 -2.53
CA LEU A 26 11.44 30.82 -3.33
C LEU A 26 12.43 30.61 -4.49
N LEU A 27 12.78 31.67 -5.23
CA LEU A 27 13.78 31.59 -6.30
C LEU A 27 15.14 31.13 -5.76
N TYR A 28 15.54 31.61 -4.59
CA TYR A 28 16.76 31.15 -3.92
C TYR A 28 16.67 29.65 -3.54
N ARG A 29 15.52 29.21 -2.99
CA ARG A 29 15.26 27.79 -2.63
C ARG A 29 15.30 26.90 -3.88
N TYR A 30 14.69 27.30 -4.98
CA TYR A 30 14.62 26.51 -6.22
C TYR A 30 15.96 26.39 -6.96
N ARG A 31 16.96 27.20 -6.60
CA ARG A 31 18.34 27.02 -7.05
C ARG A 31 19.11 25.93 -6.28
N TYR A 32 18.49 25.24 -5.34
CA TYR A 32 19.15 24.26 -4.47
C TYR A 32 19.87 23.15 -5.24
N TRP A 33 19.21 22.52 -6.20
CA TRP A 33 19.80 21.45 -7.02
C TRP A 33 20.80 21.97 -8.06
N HIS A 34 20.51 23.09 -8.66
CA HIS A 34 21.44 23.75 -9.58
C HIS A 34 22.82 24.00 -8.92
N ARG A 35 22.83 24.56 -7.70
CA ARG A 35 24.06 24.80 -6.94
C ARG A 35 24.85 23.52 -6.62
N ARG A 36 24.18 22.37 -6.57
CA ARG A 36 24.78 21.04 -6.34
C ARG A 36 25.12 20.29 -7.63
N LYS A 37 24.88 20.90 -8.80
CA LYS A 37 25.08 20.27 -10.11
C LYS A 37 24.31 18.95 -10.27
N ILE A 38 23.17 18.80 -9.60
CA ILE A 38 22.28 17.66 -9.71
C ILE A 38 21.21 18.00 -10.76
N PRO A 39 20.97 17.14 -11.76
CA PRO A 39 19.86 17.32 -12.70
C PRO A 39 18.55 17.37 -11.91
N PHE A 40 17.64 18.23 -12.28
CA PHE A 40 16.38 18.41 -11.55
C PHE A 40 15.24 18.86 -12.43
N LEU A 41 14.03 18.54 -12.01
CA LEU A 41 12.80 19.00 -12.64
C LEU A 41 12.49 20.43 -12.22
N GLN A 42 12.25 21.30 -13.20
CA GLN A 42 11.92 22.72 -12.93
C GLN A 42 10.63 22.83 -12.10
N PRO A 43 10.65 23.51 -10.96
CA PRO A 43 9.49 23.66 -10.12
C PRO A 43 8.52 24.74 -10.63
N THR A 44 7.22 24.52 -10.42
CA THR A 44 6.22 25.59 -10.53
C THR A 44 6.31 26.49 -9.30
N MET A 45 6.19 27.81 -9.49
CA MET A 45 6.20 28.79 -8.41
C MET A 45 5.16 28.41 -7.32
N PHE A 46 5.53 28.49 -6.05
CA PHE A 46 4.77 28.11 -4.84
C PHE A 46 4.46 26.61 -4.69
N LEU A 47 4.15 25.89 -5.76
CA LEU A 47 3.67 24.51 -5.72
C LEU A 47 4.79 23.47 -5.90
N GLY A 48 6.00 23.90 -6.27
CA GLY A 48 7.08 23.00 -6.62
C GLY A 48 6.67 22.09 -7.78
N ASN A 49 6.92 20.81 -7.66
CA ASN A 49 6.50 19.84 -8.67
C ASN A 49 5.18 19.12 -8.32
N LEU A 50 4.53 19.47 -7.19
CA LEU A 50 3.33 18.78 -6.70
C LEU A 50 2.01 19.28 -7.31
N LYS A 51 2.05 20.24 -8.24
CA LYS A 51 0.85 20.83 -8.84
C LYS A 51 -0.19 19.80 -9.31
N PRO A 52 0.16 18.70 -10.01
CA PRO A 52 -0.83 17.70 -10.45
C PRO A 52 -1.53 16.98 -9.30
N LEU A 53 -0.79 16.64 -8.22
CA LEU A 53 -1.35 16.00 -7.03
C LEU A 53 -2.26 16.94 -6.24
N LEU A 54 -1.84 18.19 -6.03
CA LEU A 54 -2.61 19.20 -5.29
C LEU A 54 -3.94 19.52 -5.96
N LEU A 55 -3.98 19.45 -7.30
CA LEU A 55 -5.20 19.65 -8.08
C LEU A 55 -6.01 18.36 -8.27
N LEU A 56 -5.63 17.25 -7.64
CA LEU A 56 -6.27 15.93 -7.77
C LEU A 56 -6.46 15.47 -9.24
N ARG A 57 -5.51 15.86 -10.13
CA ARG A 57 -5.54 15.51 -11.56
C ARG A 57 -4.90 14.18 -11.88
N THR A 58 -4.17 13.63 -10.92
CA THR A 58 -3.43 12.38 -11.08
C THR A 58 -3.38 11.63 -9.76
N SER A 59 -3.38 10.30 -9.82
CA SER A 59 -3.14 9.46 -8.65
C SER A 59 -1.68 9.60 -8.16
N PHE A 60 -1.42 9.20 -6.91
CA PHE A 60 -0.05 9.16 -6.40
C PHE A 60 0.85 8.23 -7.23
N GLY A 61 0.31 7.11 -7.68
CA GLY A 61 1.04 6.17 -8.53
C GLY A 61 1.41 6.77 -9.87
N ASP A 62 0.44 7.33 -10.59
CA ASP A 62 0.67 7.96 -11.89
C ASP A 62 1.58 9.19 -11.78
N TYR A 63 1.45 9.95 -10.69
CA TYR A 63 2.35 11.08 -10.43
C TYR A 63 3.81 10.63 -10.30
N PHE A 64 4.11 9.66 -9.43
CA PHE A 64 5.49 9.18 -9.27
C PHE A 64 5.97 8.41 -10.51
N HIS A 65 5.05 7.76 -11.25
CA HIS A 65 5.38 7.16 -12.54
C HIS A 65 5.76 8.23 -13.57
N SER A 66 4.99 9.32 -13.70
CA SER A 66 5.28 10.43 -14.62
C SER A 66 6.59 11.13 -14.27
N LEU A 67 6.86 11.36 -12.98
CA LEU A 67 8.17 11.84 -12.53
C LEU A 67 9.30 10.90 -12.95
N TYR A 68 9.12 9.59 -12.73
CA TYR A 68 10.11 8.58 -13.11
C TYR A 68 10.36 8.57 -14.63
N ALA A 69 9.31 8.70 -15.41
CA ALA A 69 9.36 8.64 -16.88
C ALA A 69 9.71 9.97 -17.55
N GLU A 70 10.04 11.03 -16.80
CA GLU A 70 10.31 12.37 -17.30
C GLU A 70 11.32 12.35 -18.47
N PRO A 71 10.90 12.74 -19.69
CA PRO A 71 11.74 12.59 -20.89
C PRO A 71 13.04 13.39 -20.84
N SER A 72 13.00 14.60 -20.29
CA SER A 72 14.17 15.51 -20.19
C SER A 72 15.26 14.97 -19.26
N LEU A 73 14.91 14.03 -18.38
CA LEU A 73 15.80 13.42 -17.38
C LEU A 73 15.99 11.92 -17.61
N LYS A 74 15.58 11.36 -18.75
CA LYS A 74 15.52 9.91 -19.02
C LYS A 74 16.85 9.18 -18.79
N SER A 75 17.98 9.81 -19.06
CA SER A 75 19.32 9.22 -18.87
C SER A 75 19.86 9.35 -17.43
N ALA A 76 19.25 10.21 -16.61
CA ALA A 76 19.76 10.46 -15.26
C ALA A 76 19.43 9.29 -14.32
N PRO A 77 20.41 8.74 -13.56
CA PRO A 77 20.19 7.66 -12.59
C PRO A 77 19.39 8.13 -11.36
N PHE A 78 19.37 9.41 -11.12
CA PHE A 78 18.61 10.13 -10.10
C PHE A 78 18.44 11.58 -10.52
N PHE A 79 17.46 12.26 -9.91
CA PHE A 79 17.29 13.70 -10.11
C PHE A 79 16.57 14.35 -8.94
N GLY A 80 16.75 15.67 -8.82
CA GLY A 80 16.07 16.50 -7.84
C GLY A 80 14.68 16.93 -8.30
N PHE A 81 13.77 17.08 -7.36
CA PHE A 81 12.49 17.73 -7.55
C PHE A 81 12.12 18.51 -6.28
N PHE A 82 10.96 19.15 -6.22
CA PHE A 82 10.56 19.97 -5.09
C PHE A 82 9.16 19.62 -4.61
N ILE A 83 9.07 19.32 -3.32
CA ILE A 83 7.82 19.20 -2.56
C ILE A 83 7.50 20.59 -2.01
N LEU A 84 6.66 21.35 -2.70
CA LEU A 84 6.54 22.79 -2.54
C LEU A 84 7.92 23.48 -2.68
N HIS A 85 8.51 23.96 -1.60
CA HIS A 85 9.85 24.55 -1.53
C HIS A 85 10.93 23.62 -0.95
N THR A 86 10.55 22.41 -0.53
CA THR A 86 11.48 21.43 0.05
C THR A 86 12.14 20.61 -1.05
N PRO A 87 13.48 20.60 -1.14
CA PRO A 87 14.17 19.77 -2.11
C PRO A 87 14.00 18.29 -1.76
N ALA A 88 13.76 17.47 -2.77
CA ALA A 88 13.61 16.02 -2.69
C ALA A 88 14.37 15.35 -3.83
N LEU A 89 14.77 14.09 -3.66
CA LEU A 89 15.43 13.29 -4.67
C LEU A 89 14.52 12.14 -5.13
N LEU A 90 14.54 11.84 -6.41
CA LEU A 90 14.00 10.60 -6.97
C LEU A 90 15.15 9.76 -7.53
N ILE A 91 15.26 8.52 -7.05
CA ILE A 91 16.29 7.55 -7.49
C ILE A 91 15.65 6.56 -8.45
N ARG A 92 16.35 6.29 -9.57
CA ARG A 92 15.94 5.36 -10.63
C ARG A 92 16.93 4.21 -10.84
N ASP A 93 18.21 4.43 -10.49
CA ASP A 93 19.24 3.41 -10.66
C ASP A 93 19.10 2.30 -9.61
N PRO A 94 19.02 1.00 -10.03
CA PRO A 94 18.84 -0.11 -9.11
C PRO A 94 19.96 -0.29 -8.08
N GLN A 95 21.21 0.07 -8.40
CA GLN A 95 22.32 -0.02 -7.45
C GLN A 95 22.18 1.03 -6.35
N LEU A 96 21.77 2.26 -6.70
CA LEU A 96 21.46 3.30 -5.72
C LEU A 96 20.25 2.93 -4.86
N ILE A 97 19.23 2.28 -5.44
CA ILE A 97 18.06 1.78 -4.71
C ILE A 97 18.49 0.71 -3.70
N GLU A 98 19.39 -0.21 -4.08
CA GLU A 98 19.93 -1.22 -3.17
C GLU A 98 20.68 -0.58 -2.00
N GLN A 99 21.55 0.38 -2.27
CA GLN A 99 22.28 1.11 -1.22
C GLN A 99 21.32 1.82 -0.28
N LEU A 100 20.36 2.59 -0.83
CA LEU A 100 19.37 3.33 -0.05
C LEU A 100 18.56 2.43 0.89
N LEU A 101 18.09 1.29 0.39
CA LEU A 101 17.11 0.46 1.10
C LEU A 101 17.74 -0.63 1.97
N ILE A 102 18.95 -1.07 1.64
CA ILE A 102 19.59 -2.25 2.24
C ILE A 102 20.95 -1.89 2.86
N LYS A 103 21.92 -1.46 2.05
CA LYS A 103 23.34 -1.34 2.50
C LYS A 103 23.52 -0.18 3.48
N GLU A 104 22.98 1.00 3.14
CA GLU A 104 23.13 2.23 3.93
C GLU A 104 21.90 2.51 4.81
N PHE A 105 21.19 1.46 5.23
CA PHE A 105 19.98 1.57 6.04
C PHE A 105 20.16 2.44 7.28
N ASN A 106 21.31 2.39 7.94
CA ASN A 106 21.59 3.18 9.14
C ASN A 106 21.57 4.70 8.90
N SER A 107 21.86 5.12 7.66
CA SER A 107 21.77 6.52 7.24
C SER A 107 20.38 6.91 6.72
N PHE A 108 19.50 5.92 6.48
CA PHE A 108 18.12 6.09 6.01
C PHE A 108 17.11 5.32 6.87
N PRO A 109 17.19 5.44 8.21
CA PRO A 109 16.46 4.57 9.12
C PRO A 109 14.95 4.88 9.21
N ASN A 110 14.54 6.06 8.78
CA ASN A 110 13.16 6.53 8.85
C ASN A 110 12.52 6.66 7.46
N ARG A 111 11.21 6.51 7.42
CA ARG A 111 10.40 7.09 6.34
C ARG A 111 10.30 8.59 6.56
N PHE A 112 10.09 9.33 5.46
CA PHE A 112 9.95 10.80 5.52
C PHE A 112 8.63 11.22 6.15
N GLU A 113 7.55 10.47 5.87
CA GLU A 113 6.26 10.70 6.50
C GLU A 113 6.36 10.63 8.03
N ALA A 114 5.56 11.43 8.70
CA ALA A 114 5.51 11.45 10.15
C ALA A 114 4.17 11.91 10.70
N ALA A 115 3.79 11.34 11.85
CA ALA A 115 2.79 11.87 12.77
C ALA A 115 3.49 12.30 14.06
N GLN A 116 2.83 13.13 14.85
CA GLN A 116 3.37 13.70 16.10
C GLN A 116 2.75 12.99 17.29
N LEU A 117 3.57 12.44 18.19
CA LEU A 117 3.08 11.67 19.34
C LEU A 117 2.16 12.49 20.25
N GLN A 118 2.38 13.80 20.37
CA GLN A 118 1.58 14.70 21.22
C GLN A 118 0.20 15.01 20.62
N SER A 119 0.10 15.15 19.30
CA SER A 119 -1.15 15.54 18.62
C SER A 119 -1.87 14.38 17.98
N ASP A 120 -1.14 13.37 17.52
CA ASP A 120 -1.67 12.14 16.87
C ASP A 120 -0.91 10.90 17.34
N PRO A 121 -1.05 10.49 18.62
CA PRO A 121 -0.39 9.29 19.12
C PRO A 121 -0.81 8.03 18.34
N MET A 122 -2.08 7.97 17.95
CA MET A 122 -2.60 6.86 17.14
C MET A 122 -1.84 6.71 15.81
N GLY A 123 -1.54 7.79 15.11
CA GLY A 123 -0.74 7.77 13.88
C GLY A 123 0.75 7.51 14.16
N ALA A 124 1.33 8.23 15.13
CA ALA A 124 2.77 8.20 15.43
C ALA A 124 3.26 6.83 15.93
N LEU A 125 2.39 6.06 16.56
CA LEU A 125 2.72 4.73 17.09
C LEU A 125 2.49 3.61 16.07
N THR A 126 1.92 3.88 14.89
CA THR A 126 1.78 2.86 13.84
C THR A 126 3.13 2.42 13.31
N LEU A 127 3.27 1.14 12.96
CA LEU A 127 4.53 0.60 12.43
C LEU A 127 5.09 1.39 11.21
N PRO A 128 4.29 1.88 10.22
CA PRO A 128 4.83 2.65 9.11
C PRO A 128 5.32 4.04 9.48
N LEU A 129 4.64 4.76 10.41
CA LEU A 129 5.00 6.15 10.75
C LEU A 129 5.93 6.27 11.97
N ALA A 130 6.11 5.18 12.71
CA ALA A 130 6.99 5.14 13.87
C ALA A 130 8.44 5.44 13.47
N LYS A 131 9.10 6.36 14.18
CA LYS A 131 10.52 6.64 14.00
C LYS A 131 11.38 5.49 14.52
N TYR A 132 12.62 5.42 14.10
CA TYR A 132 13.53 4.27 14.18
C TYR A 132 13.51 3.53 15.52
N ALA A 133 13.59 4.24 16.64
CA ALA A 133 13.64 3.61 17.96
C ALA A 133 12.39 2.79 18.30
N ILE A 134 11.18 3.35 18.00
CA ILE A 134 9.88 2.70 18.18
C ILE A 134 9.72 1.60 17.12
N TRP A 135 9.97 1.95 15.86
CA TRP A 135 9.84 1.05 14.73
C TRP A 135 10.67 -0.23 14.90
N ARG A 136 11.96 -0.12 15.24
CA ARG A 136 12.88 -1.27 15.36
C ARG A 136 12.39 -2.31 16.35
N LYS A 137 11.90 -1.86 17.51
CA LYS A 137 11.38 -2.76 18.55
C LYS A 137 10.04 -3.38 18.15
N SER A 138 9.09 -2.55 17.72
CA SER A 138 7.78 -3.01 17.25
C SER A 138 7.93 -3.99 16.08
N ARG A 139 8.78 -3.66 15.09
CA ARG A 139 9.05 -4.50 13.92
C ARG A 139 9.60 -5.87 14.30
N ARG A 140 10.55 -5.92 15.24
CA ARG A 140 11.16 -7.17 15.69
C ARG A 140 10.11 -8.11 16.31
N GLU A 141 9.29 -7.60 17.20
CA GLU A 141 8.28 -8.42 17.90
C GLU A 141 7.15 -8.84 16.93
N ILE A 142 6.58 -7.89 16.21
CA ILE A 142 5.48 -8.14 15.26
C ILE A 142 5.90 -9.14 14.16
N SER A 143 7.16 -9.13 13.72
CA SER A 143 7.63 -10.06 12.69
C SER A 143 7.52 -11.53 13.09
N LYS A 144 7.43 -11.85 14.38
CA LYS A 144 7.26 -13.22 14.89
C LYS A 144 5.95 -13.85 14.42
N LEU A 145 4.88 -13.05 14.26
CA LEU A 145 3.58 -13.51 13.75
C LEU A 145 3.64 -13.91 12.26
N PHE A 146 4.54 -13.30 11.49
CA PHE A 146 4.65 -13.50 10.05
C PHE A 146 5.73 -14.52 9.66
N THR A 147 6.18 -15.35 10.62
CA THR A 147 7.10 -16.46 10.33
C THR A 147 6.38 -17.59 9.58
N THR A 148 7.12 -18.30 8.73
CA THR A 148 6.57 -19.43 7.94
C THR A 148 5.90 -20.47 8.82
N GLY A 149 6.51 -20.78 10.00
CA GLY A 149 5.96 -21.76 10.95
C GLY A 149 4.62 -21.32 11.53
N HIS A 150 4.50 -20.06 11.95
CA HIS A 150 3.27 -19.50 12.51
C HIS A 150 2.16 -19.43 11.44
N ILE A 151 2.48 -18.89 10.26
CA ILE A 151 1.52 -18.83 9.12
C ILE A 151 1.02 -20.24 8.79
N LYS A 152 1.90 -21.22 8.61
CA LYS A 152 1.51 -22.59 8.24
C LYS A 152 0.63 -23.26 9.30
N LYS A 153 1.00 -23.14 10.58
CA LYS A 153 0.34 -23.90 11.67
C LYS A 153 -0.93 -23.23 12.19
N LYS A 154 -0.93 -21.90 12.34
CA LYS A 154 -2.00 -21.14 13.01
C LYS A 154 -2.92 -20.40 12.04
N MET A 155 -2.38 -19.81 10.95
CA MET A 155 -3.15 -18.95 10.06
C MET A 155 -3.73 -19.68 8.85
N TYR A 156 -2.98 -20.61 8.25
CA TYR A 156 -3.38 -21.27 7.01
C TYR A 156 -4.72 -22.02 7.08
N PRO A 157 -5.02 -22.82 8.11
CA PRO A 157 -6.33 -23.49 8.21
C PRO A 157 -7.49 -22.51 8.24
N LYS A 158 -7.39 -21.43 9.01
CA LYS A 158 -8.40 -20.38 9.09
C LYS A 158 -8.56 -19.65 7.73
N LEU A 159 -7.44 -19.38 7.04
CA LEU A 159 -7.45 -18.75 5.73
C LEU A 159 -8.18 -19.58 4.68
N VAL A 160 -8.02 -20.92 4.71
CA VAL A 160 -8.76 -21.86 3.86
C VAL A 160 -10.26 -21.77 4.12
N THR A 161 -10.69 -21.82 5.37
CA THR A 161 -12.11 -21.70 5.73
C THR A 161 -12.73 -20.40 5.24
N ILE A 162 -12.01 -19.28 5.32
CA ILE A 162 -12.54 -17.99 4.84
C ILE A 162 -12.56 -17.95 3.29
N ALA A 163 -11.60 -18.60 2.62
CA ALA A 163 -11.61 -18.73 1.17
C ALA A 163 -12.80 -19.59 0.68
N GLU A 164 -13.21 -20.61 1.44
CA GLU A 164 -14.46 -21.36 1.22
C GLU A 164 -15.70 -20.47 1.37
N GLN A 165 -15.71 -19.58 2.35
CA GLN A 165 -16.79 -18.60 2.51
C GLN A 165 -16.86 -17.60 1.34
N LEU A 166 -15.71 -17.22 0.73
CA LEU A 166 -15.69 -16.38 -0.48
C LEU A 166 -16.36 -17.08 -1.66
N GLU A 167 -16.07 -18.35 -1.87
CA GLU A 167 -16.74 -19.17 -2.89
C GLU A 167 -18.25 -19.29 -2.59
N GLY A 168 -18.60 -19.56 -1.33
CA GLY A 168 -20.00 -19.60 -0.87
C GLY A 168 -20.74 -18.27 -1.07
N TYR A 169 -20.05 -17.14 -0.92
CA TYR A 169 -20.61 -15.81 -1.21
C TYR A 169 -21.04 -15.70 -2.67
N ILE A 170 -20.19 -16.06 -3.61
CA ILE A 170 -20.51 -15.99 -5.05
C ILE A 170 -21.67 -16.93 -5.37
N THR A 171 -21.64 -18.16 -4.85
CA THR A 171 -22.71 -19.16 -5.04
C THR A 171 -24.06 -18.65 -4.49
N ARG A 172 -24.07 -18.08 -3.30
CA ARG A 172 -25.29 -17.51 -2.69
C ARG A 172 -25.84 -16.36 -3.53
N LYS A 173 -24.99 -15.44 -4.02
CA LYS A 173 -25.41 -14.34 -4.89
C LYS A 173 -26.01 -14.86 -6.20
N LEU A 174 -25.44 -15.92 -6.75
CA LEU A 174 -25.95 -16.57 -7.95
C LEU A 174 -27.34 -17.16 -7.69
N ILE A 175 -27.53 -17.91 -6.60
CA ILE A 175 -28.84 -18.50 -6.21
C ILE A 175 -29.89 -17.41 -5.98
N GLN A 176 -29.54 -16.32 -5.27
CA GLN A 176 -30.47 -15.20 -5.04
C GLN A 176 -30.94 -14.56 -6.35
N LYS A 177 -30.03 -14.40 -7.34
CA LYS A 177 -30.43 -13.90 -8.67
C LYS A 177 -31.47 -14.79 -9.32
N TYR A 178 -31.31 -16.11 -9.28
CA TYR A 178 -32.24 -17.06 -9.89
C TYR A 178 -33.58 -17.13 -9.16
N ALA A 179 -33.59 -16.98 -7.84
CA ALA A 179 -34.85 -16.96 -7.09
C ALA A 179 -35.79 -15.79 -7.48
N HIS A 180 -35.23 -14.73 -8.07
CA HIS A 180 -35.97 -13.52 -8.46
C HIS A 180 -36.13 -13.32 -9.99
N SER A 181 -35.60 -14.23 -10.82
CA SER A 181 -35.67 -14.12 -12.28
C SER A 181 -35.83 -15.48 -12.96
N THR A 182 -36.97 -15.66 -13.65
CA THR A 182 -37.26 -16.88 -14.44
C THR A 182 -36.58 -16.87 -15.83
N ALA A 183 -35.91 -15.80 -16.20
CA ALA A 183 -35.51 -15.54 -17.60
C ALA A 183 -34.06 -15.86 -17.95
N ASP A 184 -33.17 -16.13 -17.00
CA ASP A 184 -31.72 -16.23 -17.30
C ASP A 184 -31.09 -17.52 -16.74
N ALA A 185 -31.23 -18.61 -17.50
CA ALA A 185 -30.60 -19.91 -17.18
C ALA A 185 -29.07 -19.96 -17.42
N SER A 186 -28.40 -18.80 -17.58
CA SER A 186 -27.01 -18.73 -18.04
C SER A 186 -25.97 -19.18 -17.01
N GLY A 187 -26.33 -19.47 -15.76
CA GLY A 187 -25.37 -19.81 -14.71
C GLY A 187 -24.37 -18.68 -14.40
N ALA A 188 -24.76 -17.41 -14.62
CA ALA A 188 -23.86 -16.28 -14.56
C ALA A 188 -24.39 -15.12 -13.69
N ILE A 189 -23.48 -14.42 -12.99
CA ILE A 189 -23.79 -13.23 -12.19
C ILE A 189 -22.75 -12.14 -12.40
N VAL A 190 -23.18 -10.87 -12.38
CA VAL A 190 -22.28 -9.70 -12.39
C VAL A 190 -22.06 -9.23 -10.95
N ILE A 191 -20.81 -9.14 -10.54
CA ILE A 191 -20.41 -8.77 -9.16
C ILE A 191 -19.44 -7.57 -9.23
N GLU A 192 -19.59 -6.64 -8.28
CA GLU A 192 -18.55 -5.63 -8.00
C GLU A 192 -17.40 -6.32 -7.26
N VAL A 193 -16.28 -6.47 -7.97
CA VAL A 193 -15.18 -7.37 -7.57
C VAL A 193 -14.37 -6.80 -6.42
N LYS A 194 -14.16 -5.47 -6.40
CA LYS A 194 -13.35 -4.82 -5.35
C LYS A 194 -14.00 -4.96 -3.98
N GLU A 195 -15.34 -4.78 -3.89
CA GLU A 195 -16.05 -4.93 -2.62
C GLU A 195 -16.08 -6.39 -2.16
N MET A 196 -16.35 -7.33 -3.06
CA MET A 196 -16.27 -8.76 -2.76
C MET A 196 -14.90 -9.13 -2.20
N CYS A 197 -13.84 -8.73 -2.88
CA CYS A 197 -12.46 -8.97 -2.43
C CYS A 197 -12.16 -8.27 -1.10
N ALA A 198 -12.72 -7.08 -0.87
CA ALA A 198 -12.52 -6.34 0.37
C ALA A 198 -13.26 -6.98 1.55
N LEU A 199 -14.43 -7.57 1.36
CA LEU A 199 -15.09 -8.38 2.37
C LEU A 199 -14.22 -9.59 2.74
N TYR A 200 -13.76 -10.33 1.74
CA TYR A 200 -12.87 -11.47 1.94
C TYR A 200 -11.61 -11.10 2.74
N THR A 201 -10.90 -10.08 2.31
CA THR A 201 -9.63 -9.70 2.96
C THR A 201 -9.84 -9.03 4.32
N THR A 202 -11.01 -8.43 4.57
CA THR A 202 -11.41 -7.93 5.90
C THR A 202 -11.63 -9.10 6.86
N ASP A 203 -12.41 -10.12 6.45
CA ASP A 203 -12.67 -11.33 7.25
C ASP A 203 -11.34 -12.06 7.56
N VAL A 204 -10.45 -12.19 6.55
CA VAL A 204 -9.11 -12.76 6.72
C VAL A 204 -8.30 -11.98 7.77
N THR A 205 -8.24 -10.66 7.65
CA THR A 205 -7.44 -9.83 8.55
C THR A 205 -7.98 -9.88 9.98
N ALA A 206 -9.30 -9.80 10.13
CA ALA A 206 -9.98 -9.85 11.42
C ALA A 206 -9.75 -11.19 12.14
N GLU A 207 -9.93 -12.30 11.44
CA GLU A 207 -9.77 -13.64 12.02
C GLU A 207 -8.32 -13.97 12.32
N LEU A 208 -7.37 -13.65 11.39
CA LEU A 208 -5.98 -14.06 11.57
C LEU A 208 -5.18 -13.17 12.53
N LEU A 209 -5.52 -11.89 12.61
CA LEU A 209 -4.74 -10.93 13.40
C LEU A 209 -5.42 -10.50 14.70
N TYR A 210 -6.74 -10.69 14.83
CA TYR A 210 -7.49 -10.23 16.01
C TYR A 210 -8.41 -11.31 16.59
N SER A 211 -8.42 -12.52 16.02
CA SER A 211 -9.31 -13.61 16.41
C SER A 211 -10.80 -13.19 16.45
N VAL A 212 -11.21 -12.36 15.47
CA VAL A 212 -12.56 -11.82 15.34
C VAL A 212 -13.23 -12.36 14.09
N ASP A 213 -14.29 -13.13 14.26
CA ASP A 213 -15.19 -13.52 13.17
C ASP A 213 -16.16 -12.38 12.87
N THR A 214 -15.95 -11.68 11.76
CA THR A 214 -16.79 -10.56 11.35
C THR A 214 -18.05 -10.98 10.58
N GLY A 215 -18.03 -12.15 9.96
CA GLY A 215 -19.11 -12.65 9.10
C GLY A 215 -19.39 -11.79 7.88
N GLY A 216 -18.43 -10.99 7.42
CA GLY A 216 -18.62 -10.04 6.34
C GLY A 216 -19.07 -10.67 5.04
N LEU A 217 -18.45 -11.80 4.65
CA LEU A 217 -18.86 -12.58 3.48
C LEU A 217 -20.21 -13.24 3.67
N ARG A 218 -20.58 -13.67 4.89
CA ARG A 218 -21.85 -14.35 5.16
C ARG A 218 -23.03 -13.40 5.16
N ASN A 219 -22.84 -12.16 5.62
CA ASN A 219 -23.89 -11.16 5.85
C ASN A 219 -23.86 -9.99 4.83
N ASP A 220 -23.07 -10.10 3.74
CA ASP A 220 -22.89 -9.06 2.73
C ASP A 220 -22.35 -7.73 3.29
N GLY A 221 -21.66 -7.78 4.44
CA GLY A 221 -21.08 -6.64 5.13
C GLY A 221 -20.86 -6.89 6.61
N CYS A 222 -20.03 -6.04 7.22
CA CYS A 222 -19.77 -6.04 8.67
C CYS A 222 -19.38 -4.64 9.15
N GLU A 223 -19.46 -4.42 10.48
CA GLU A 223 -19.08 -3.14 11.07
C GLU A 223 -17.63 -2.77 10.73
N MET A 224 -16.71 -3.72 10.82
CA MET A 224 -15.30 -3.49 10.52
C MET A 224 -15.10 -2.97 9.08
N ARG A 225 -15.77 -3.57 8.10
CA ARG A 225 -15.73 -3.10 6.71
C ARG A 225 -16.34 -1.71 6.55
N ALA A 226 -17.46 -1.44 7.22
CA ALA A 226 -18.13 -0.13 7.19
C ALA A 226 -17.23 0.98 7.75
N GLN A 227 -16.53 0.73 8.87
CA GLN A 227 -15.58 1.67 9.46
C GLN A 227 -14.38 1.93 8.53
N CYS A 228 -13.87 0.89 7.87
CA CYS A 228 -12.82 1.05 6.86
C CYS A 228 -13.30 1.88 5.66
N LYS A 229 -14.48 1.60 5.11
CA LYS A 229 -15.09 2.41 4.03
C LYS A 229 -15.19 3.88 4.41
N GLN A 230 -15.67 4.15 5.63
CA GLN A 230 -15.82 5.52 6.12
C GLN A 230 -14.48 6.22 6.32
N LEU A 231 -13.43 5.51 6.75
CA LEU A 231 -12.09 6.08 6.85
C LEU A 231 -11.60 6.56 5.49
N PHE A 232 -11.82 5.79 4.43
CA PHE A 232 -11.39 6.16 3.07
C PHE A 232 -12.37 7.08 2.31
N ARG A 233 -13.54 7.37 2.88
CA ARG A 233 -14.47 8.32 2.24
C ARG A 233 -13.80 9.69 2.11
N PRO A 234 -13.65 10.22 0.88
CA PRO A 234 -12.95 11.48 0.66
C PRO A 234 -13.61 12.64 1.40
N SER A 235 -12.80 13.46 2.04
CA SER A 235 -13.18 14.80 2.55
C SER A 235 -11.98 15.72 2.43
N LEU A 236 -12.22 17.01 2.28
CA LEU A 236 -11.15 18.00 2.15
C LEU A 236 -10.15 17.91 3.32
N ARG A 237 -10.66 17.77 4.55
CA ARG A 237 -9.81 17.64 5.75
C ARG A 237 -8.91 16.40 5.68
N LYS A 238 -9.42 15.23 5.28
CA LYS A 238 -8.62 14.01 5.15
C LYS A 238 -7.55 14.12 4.06
N ILE A 239 -7.88 14.75 2.93
CA ILE A 239 -6.92 14.98 1.85
C ILE A 239 -5.79 15.87 2.39
N ILE A 240 -6.10 16.94 3.12
CA ILE A 240 -5.10 17.82 3.73
C ILE A 240 -4.27 17.05 4.77
N ASP A 241 -4.89 16.34 5.69
CA ASP A 241 -4.21 15.56 6.74
C ASP A 241 -3.23 14.58 6.13
N PHE A 242 -3.68 13.85 5.13
CA PHE A 242 -2.88 12.88 4.42
C PHE A 242 -1.69 13.55 3.71
N PHE A 243 -1.96 14.61 2.95
CA PHE A 243 -0.93 15.35 2.24
C PHE A 243 0.14 15.90 3.20
N VAL A 244 -0.29 16.45 4.33
CA VAL A 244 0.60 17.02 5.35
C VAL A 244 1.46 15.92 6.00
N ILE A 245 0.88 14.78 6.38
CA ILE A 245 1.59 13.66 6.99
C ILE A 245 2.67 13.11 6.03
N PHE A 246 2.35 12.93 4.75
CA PHE A 246 3.24 12.28 3.79
C PHE A 246 4.24 13.21 3.10
N PHE A 247 3.92 14.50 2.96
CA PHE A 247 4.77 15.43 2.22
C PHE A 247 5.25 16.65 3.01
N LEU A 248 4.59 17.00 4.11
CA LEU A 248 4.93 18.15 4.93
C LEU A 248 5.02 17.80 6.43
N PRO A 249 5.80 16.78 6.82
CA PRO A 249 5.78 16.28 8.20
C PRO A 249 6.12 17.33 9.25
N ARG A 250 6.82 18.41 8.89
CA ARG A 250 7.09 19.55 9.78
C ARG A 250 5.85 20.39 10.10
N ALA A 251 4.83 20.36 9.22
CA ALA A 251 3.57 21.11 9.41
C ALA A 251 2.49 20.32 10.17
N VAL A 252 2.70 19.02 10.43
CA VAL A 252 1.73 18.14 11.09
C VAL A 252 1.22 18.71 12.41
N ARG A 253 2.14 19.22 13.24
CA ARG A 253 1.78 19.83 14.54
C ARG A 253 0.95 21.09 14.37
N ALA A 254 1.38 22.01 13.51
CA ALA A 254 0.72 23.30 13.29
C ALA A 254 -0.70 23.14 12.72
N LEU A 255 -0.90 22.15 11.83
CA LEU A 255 -2.18 21.86 11.20
C LEU A 255 -3.01 20.82 11.95
N ASN A 256 -2.49 20.30 13.09
CA ASN A 256 -3.11 19.24 13.88
C ASN A 256 -3.60 18.06 13.01
N SER A 257 -2.74 17.64 12.07
CA SER A 257 -3.08 16.59 11.12
C SER A 257 -3.03 15.21 11.78
N LYS A 258 -4.01 14.34 11.44
CA LYS A 258 -4.20 13.02 12.03
C LYS A 258 -4.35 11.95 10.97
N LEU A 259 -3.68 10.80 11.19
CA LEU A 259 -3.76 9.66 10.30
C LEU A 259 -5.17 9.05 10.30
N PHE A 260 -5.74 8.85 11.49
CA PHE A 260 -7.05 8.25 11.67
C PHE A 260 -8.10 9.28 12.10
N THR A 261 -9.32 9.11 11.60
CA THR A 261 -10.45 9.93 12.06
C THR A 261 -10.80 9.59 13.51
N ARG A 262 -11.41 10.54 14.24
CA ARG A 262 -11.86 10.31 15.61
C ARG A 262 -12.78 9.09 15.73
N GLN A 263 -13.69 8.92 14.78
CA GLN A 263 -14.62 7.80 14.76
C GLN A 263 -13.88 6.47 14.62
N TYR A 264 -12.96 6.35 13.66
CA TYR A 264 -12.17 5.14 13.46
C TYR A 264 -11.29 4.83 14.68
N SER A 265 -10.65 5.84 15.26
CA SER A 265 -9.85 5.69 16.49
C SER A 265 -10.67 5.17 17.68
N ASN A 266 -11.91 5.67 17.85
CA ASN A 266 -12.80 5.21 18.90
C ASN A 266 -13.27 3.75 18.66
N TYR A 267 -13.53 3.40 17.40
CA TYR A 267 -13.83 2.01 17.02
C TYR A 267 -12.67 1.07 17.39
N LEU A 268 -11.43 1.43 17.04
CA LEU A 268 -10.25 0.63 17.35
C LEU A 268 -10.04 0.44 18.85
N ARG A 269 -10.20 1.51 19.65
CA ARG A 269 -10.12 1.42 21.12
C ARG A 269 -11.19 0.50 21.69
N ARG A 270 -12.42 0.56 21.15
CA ARG A 270 -13.51 -0.34 21.54
C ARG A 270 -13.16 -1.79 21.18
N LEU A 271 -12.70 -2.05 19.96
CA LEU A 271 -12.31 -3.38 19.49
C LEU A 271 -11.25 -4.02 20.41
N VAL A 272 -10.19 -3.28 20.72
CA VAL A 272 -9.14 -3.75 21.64
C VAL A 272 -9.68 -4.00 23.04
N LYS A 273 -10.52 -3.11 23.56
CA LYS A 273 -11.13 -3.27 24.90
C LYS A 273 -12.06 -4.51 24.98
N GLU A 274 -12.84 -4.76 23.93
CA GLU A 274 -13.72 -5.92 23.83
C GLU A 274 -12.92 -7.22 23.72
N HIS A 275 -11.83 -7.23 22.95
CA HIS A 275 -10.92 -8.38 22.87
C HIS A 275 -10.34 -8.72 24.25
N ILE A 276 -9.80 -7.73 24.96
CA ILE A 276 -9.24 -7.91 26.31
C ILE A 276 -10.29 -8.44 27.30
N LYS A 277 -11.55 -7.97 27.21
CA LYS A 277 -12.63 -8.44 28.10
C LYS A 277 -13.07 -9.88 27.82
N LYS A 278 -13.10 -10.31 26.54
CA LYS A 278 -13.51 -11.67 26.15
C LYS A 278 -12.49 -12.72 26.59
N GLU A 279 -11.22 -12.38 26.51
CA GLU A 279 -10.11 -13.30 26.77
C GLU A 279 -9.81 -13.52 28.28
N GLY A 280 -10.34 -12.68 29.18
CA GLY A 280 -10.44 -12.78 30.67
C GLY A 280 -9.27 -13.35 31.50
N ASN A 281 -8.33 -14.06 30.87
CA ASN A 281 -7.11 -14.60 31.46
C ASN A 281 -5.98 -14.56 30.41
N TYR A 282 -4.88 -13.92 30.76
CA TYR A 282 -3.69 -13.66 29.94
C TYR A 282 -2.90 -14.91 29.49
N ASP A 283 -3.39 -16.10 29.75
CA ASP A 283 -2.65 -17.35 29.53
C ASP A 283 -3.11 -18.15 28.29
N ARG A 284 -3.99 -17.60 27.47
CA ARG A 284 -4.37 -18.21 26.20
C ARG A 284 -3.40 -17.80 25.10
N ASP A 285 -2.73 -18.78 24.53
CA ASP A 285 -1.87 -18.64 23.36
C ASP A 285 -2.73 -18.61 22.06
N SER A 286 -3.57 -17.56 21.91
CA SER A 286 -4.31 -17.34 20.65
C SER A 286 -3.31 -17.11 19.53
N GLY A 287 -2.15 -16.54 19.88
CA GLY A 287 -1.09 -16.24 18.96
C GLY A 287 -1.43 -15.14 17.95
N ASP A 288 -2.41 -14.28 18.29
CA ASP A 288 -2.79 -13.14 17.45
C ASP A 288 -1.98 -11.86 17.74
N LEU A 289 -2.26 -10.79 16.98
CA LEU A 289 -1.52 -9.53 17.10
C LEU A 289 -1.80 -8.82 18.43
N ILE A 290 -3.04 -8.84 18.92
CA ILE A 290 -3.40 -8.14 20.16
C ILE A 290 -2.70 -8.78 21.33
N ASP A 291 -2.72 -10.10 21.44
CA ASP A 291 -2.02 -10.85 22.49
C ASP A 291 -0.51 -10.61 22.47
N LEU A 292 0.09 -10.64 21.27
CA LEU A 292 1.50 -10.35 21.13
C LEU A 292 1.85 -8.95 21.66
N LEU A 293 1.03 -7.95 21.33
CA LEU A 293 1.24 -6.56 21.75
C LEU A 293 1.02 -6.36 23.24
N LEU A 294 0.05 -7.07 23.85
CA LEU A 294 -0.16 -7.09 25.30
C LEU A 294 1.05 -7.70 26.02
N LYS A 295 1.53 -8.86 25.57
CA LYS A 295 2.75 -9.49 26.11
C LYS A 295 3.97 -8.56 25.98
N MET A 296 4.08 -7.84 24.84
CA MET A 296 5.14 -6.87 24.62
C MET A 296 5.05 -5.69 25.60
N GLN A 297 3.86 -5.19 25.89
CA GLN A 297 3.66 -4.15 26.93
C GLN A 297 4.09 -4.63 28.31
N GLN A 298 3.69 -5.83 28.70
CA GLN A 298 4.03 -6.41 30.01
C GLN A 298 5.53 -6.62 30.19
N THR A 299 6.22 -7.13 29.15
CA THR A 299 7.63 -7.56 29.27
C THR A 299 8.64 -6.45 29.01
N LEU A 300 8.29 -5.45 28.22
CA LEU A 300 9.24 -4.44 27.75
C LEU A 300 8.94 -3.00 28.20
N ALA A 301 7.78 -2.74 28.80
CA ALA A 301 7.37 -1.39 29.18
C ALA A 301 8.18 -0.78 30.33
N ASP A 302 8.83 -1.60 31.16
CA ASP A 302 9.50 -1.13 32.39
C ASP A 302 10.84 -0.45 32.15
N THR A 303 11.34 -0.50 30.92
CA THR A 303 12.57 0.24 30.58
C THR A 303 12.26 1.69 30.18
N PRO A 304 13.03 2.69 30.69
CA PRO A 304 12.78 4.12 30.37
C PRO A 304 12.76 4.42 28.86
N LEU A 305 13.53 3.68 28.06
CA LEU A 305 13.57 3.82 26.61
C LEU A 305 12.30 3.36 25.90
N ASN A 306 11.37 2.68 26.61
CA ASN A 306 10.17 2.08 26.05
C ASN A 306 8.87 2.71 26.58
N ILE A 307 8.94 3.90 27.16
CA ILE A 307 7.77 4.60 27.75
C ILE A 307 6.58 4.71 26.77
N TRP A 308 6.84 4.75 25.47
CA TRP A 308 5.82 4.77 24.42
C TRP A 308 4.96 3.50 24.37
N LEU A 309 5.46 2.35 24.87
CA LEU A 309 4.67 1.12 25.00
C LEU A 309 3.52 1.27 26.01
N ARG A 310 3.69 2.11 27.03
CA ARG A 310 2.66 2.40 28.03
C ARG A 310 1.56 3.32 27.51
N HIS A 311 1.71 3.88 26.30
CA HIS A 311 0.68 4.73 25.74
C HIS A 311 -0.60 3.95 25.49
N PRO A 312 -1.78 4.39 25.97
CA PRO A 312 -3.04 3.64 25.87
C PRO A 312 -3.45 3.34 24.42
N ASP A 313 -2.99 4.15 23.47
CA ASP A 313 -3.29 3.97 22.05
C ASP A 313 -2.30 3.06 21.31
N PHE A 314 -1.27 2.53 21.95
CA PHE A 314 -0.23 1.75 21.25
C PHE A 314 -0.82 0.52 20.53
N ILE A 315 -1.59 -0.31 21.24
CA ILE A 315 -2.20 -1.51 20.64
C ILE A 315 -3.20 -1.13 19.56
N ALA A 316 -4.09 -0.17 19.85
CA ALA A 316 -5.10 0.30 18.90
C ALA A 316 -4.47 0.90 17.62
N ALA A 317 -3.34 1.58 17.73
CA ALA A 317 -2.58 2.09 16.58
C ALA A 317 -2.08 0.96 15.67
N GLN A 318 -1.51 -0.10 16.27
CA GLN A 318 -1.07 -1.27 15.50
C GLN A 318 -2.26 -2.01 14.87
N VAL A 319 -3.31 -2.28 15.65
CA VAL A 319 -4.54 -2.92 15.14
C VAL A 319 -5.09 -2.13 13.95
N GLY A 320 -5.20 -0.81 14.06
CA GLY A 320 -5.72 0.04 13.00
C GLY A 320 -4.91 0.00 11.71
N ILE A 321 -3.59 0.06 11.80
CA ILE A 321 -2.73 0.05 10.60
C ILE A 321 -2.64 -1.33 9.97
N PHE A 322 -2.62 -2.42 10.76
CA PHE A 322 -2.60 -3.77 10.23
C PHE A 322 -3.93 -4.16 9.59
N LEU A 323 -5.06 -3.64 10.10
CA LEU A 323 -6.35 -3.78 9.43
C LEU A 323 -6.31 -3.17 8.03
N LEU A 324 -5.88 -1.91 7.92
CA LEU A 324 -5.81 -1.22 6.62
C LEU A 324 -4.83 -1.91 5.65
N ALA A 325 -3.65 -2.27 6.12
CA ALA A 325 -2.63 -2.91 5.30
C ALA A 325 -3.07 -4.30 4.82
N GLY A 326 -3.76 -5.07 5.66
CA GLY A 326 -4.17 -6.45 5.36
C GLY A 326 -5.29 -6.54 4.34
N PHE A 327 -6.31 -5.66 4.43
CA PHE A 327 -7.45 -5.78 3.51
C PHE A 327 -7.26 -4.99 2.22
N GLU A 328 -6.82 -3.74 2.26
CA GLU A 328 -6.86 -2.83 1.10
C GLU A 328 -5.93 -3.28 -0.01
N THR A 329 -4.69 -3.62 0.33
CA THR A 329 -3.67 -3.98 -0.66
C THR A 329 -3.99 -5.29 -1.37
N SER A 330 -4.42 -6.30 -0.62
CA SER A 330 -4.70 -7.63 -1.17
C SER A 330 -6.00 -7.66 -1.96
N SER A 331 -7.06 -6.96 -1.50
CA SER A 331 -8.32 -6.87 -2.23
C SER A 331 -8.16 -6.17 -3.59
N SER A 332 -7.38 -5.08 -3.64
CA SER A 332 -7.07 -4.39 -4.89
C SER A 332 -6.31 -5.30 -5.86
N LEU A 333 -5.31 -6.03 -5.35
CA LEU A 333 -4.51 -6.93 -6.18
C LEU A 333 -5.35 -8.08 -6.76
N ILE A 334 -6.22 -8.72 -5.95
CA ILE A 334 -7.12 -9.78 -6.44
C ILE A 334 -8.04 -9.21 -7.52
N ALA A 335 -8.65 -8.04 -7.28
CA ALA A 335 -9.56 -7.41 -8.22
C ALA A 335 -8.86 -7.06 -9.55
N PHE A 336 -7.65 -6.54 -9.52
CA PHE A 336 -6.85 -6.24 -10.71
C PHE A 336 -6.47 -7.51 -11.49
N ILE A 337 -6.06 -8.57 -10.80
CA ILE A 337 -5.74 -9.84 -11.45
C ILE A 337 -7.00 -10.44 -12.10
N LEU A 338 -8.14 -10.45 -11.43
CA LEU A 338 -9.40 -10.94 -12.00
C LEU A 338 -9.81 -10.13 -13.23
N PHE A 339 -9.61 -8.81 -13.22
CA PHE A 339 -9.85 -7.96 -14.37
C PHE A 339 -8.97 -8.34 -15.57
N GLU A 340 -7.67 -8.53 -15.35
CA GLU A 340 -6.75 -8.96 -16.41
C GLU A 340 -7.09 -10.36 -16.95
N LEU A 341 -7.46 -11.28 -16.07
CA LEU A 341 -7.90 -12.63 -16.46
C LEU A 341 -9.19 -12.61 -17.27
N ALA A 342 -10.13 -11.73 -16.93
CA ALA A 342 -11.38 -11.56 -17.68
C ALA A 342 -11.14 -11.00 -19.10
N LYS A 343 -10.15 -10.11 -19.26
CA LYS A 343 -9.76 -9.56 -20.57
C LYS A 343 -8.90 -10.52 -21.40
N GLN A 344 -8.26 -11.49 -20.75
CA GLN A 344 -7.30 -12.41 -21.38
C GLN A 344 -7.69 -13.89 -21.14
N PRO A 345 -8.73 -14.40 -21.82
CA PRO A 345 -9.25 -15.74 -21.58
C PRO A 345 -8.22 -16.87 -21.73
N LYS A 346 -7.21 -16.69 -22.59
CA LYS A 346 -6.11 -17.68 -22.76
C LYS A 346 -5.25 -17.81 -21.51
N ILE A 347 -4.95 -16.69 -20.82
CA ILE A 347 -4.19 -16.70 -19.57
C ILE A 347 -5.04 -17.33 -18.47
N GLN A 348 -6.32 -16.95 -18.37
CA GLN A 348 -7.25 -17.55 -17.43
C GLN A 348 -7.38 -19.06 -17.64
N GLN A 349 -7.53 -19.53 -18.89
CA GLN A 349 -7.64 -20.94 -19.19
C GLN A 349 -6.38 -21.72 -18.79
N LYS A 350 -5.19 -21.18 -19.06
CA LYS A 350 -3.92 -21.80 -18.64
C LYS A 350 -3.84 -21.94 -17.11
N LEU A 351 -4.28 -20.90 -16.38
CA LEU A 351 -4.34 -20.95 -14.92
C LEU A 351 -5.35 -22.00 -14.45
N LYS A 352 -6.55 -22.06 -15.03
CA LYS A 352 -7.57 -23.08 -14.71
C LYS A 352 -7.07 -24.49 -14.98
N THR A 353 -6.32 -24.71 -16.05
CA THR A 353 -5.69 -26.02 -16.34
C THR A 353 -4.72 -26.44 -15.24
N GLU A 354 -3.89 -25.52 -14.73
CA GLU A 354 -3.03 -25.79 -13.57
C GLU A 354 -3.86 -26.13 -12.33
N LEU A 355 -4.91 -25.34 -12.03
CA LEU A 355 -5.77 -25.59 -10.88
C LEU A 355 -6.47 -26.95 -10.96
N ALA A 356 -6.97 -27.34 -12.14
CA ALA A 356 -7.59 -28.64 -12.38
C ALA A 356 -6.62 -29.81 -12.14
N ALA A 357 -5.37 -29.69 -12.61
CA ALA A 357 -4.34 -30.70 -12.37
C ALA A 357 -4.02 -30.89 -10.87
N TYR A 358 -4.09 -29.82 -10.08
CA TYR A 358 -3.91 -29.90 -8.63
C TYR A 358 -5.15 -30.41 -7.90
N ALA A 359 -6.35 -30.11 -8.39
CA ALA A 359 -7.61 -30.56 -7.81
C ALA A 359 -7.79 -32.09 -7.92
N SER A 360 -7.44 -32.68 -9.06
CA SER A 360 -7.57 -34.11 -9.33
C SER A 360 -6.73 -35.01 -8.40
N THR A 361 -5.69 -34.47 -7.77
CA THR A 361 -4.76 -35.26 -6.94
C THR A 361 -5.14 -35.40 -5.47
N GLU A 362 -6.08 -34.60 -4.93
CA GLU A 362 -6.41 -34.58 -3.47
C GLU A 362 -7.87 -34.18 -3.16
N ASN A 363 -8.84 -34.62 -3.94
CA ASN A 363 -10.27 -34.29 -3.67
C ASN A 363 -10.50 -32.80 -3.43
N CYS A 364 -9.90 -31.92 -4.24
CA CYS A 364 -9.99 -30.46 -4.14
C CYS A 364 -9.42 -29.85 -2.85
N ASN A 365 -8.70 -30.61 -2.04
CA ASN A 365 -8.09 -30.07 -0.81
C ASN A 365 -6.77 -29.33 -1.14
N VAL A 366 -6.71 -28.05 -0.77
CA VAL A 366 -5.59 -27.15 -1.12
C VAL A 366 -4.61 -27.11 0.05
N SER A 367 -3.53 -27.90 0.02
CA SER A 367 -2.52 -27.89 1.08
C SER A 367 -1.58 -26.68 0.96
N TYR A 368 -1.02 -26.23 2.12
CA TYR A 368 -0.07 -25.10 2.16
C TYR A 368 1.09 -25.23 1.17
N LYS A 369 1.69 -26.44 1.11
CA LYS A 369 2.81 -26.73 0.20
C LYS A 369 2.41 -26.60 -1.27
N LYS A 370 1.20 -27.05 -1.62
CA LYS A 370 0.69 -26.97 -2.99
C LYS A 370 0.47 -25.53 -3.44
N VAL A 371 -0.20 -24.70 -2.63
CA VAL A 371 -0.42 -23.28 -2.94
C VAL A 371 0.90 -22.55 -3.21
N LEU A 372 1.95 -22.89 -2.46
CA LEU A 372 3.26 -22.26 -2.68
C LEU A 372 3.92 -22.73 -3.98
N ASN A 373 3.66 -23.98 -4.41
CA ASN A 373 4.32 -24.63 -5.52
C ASN A 373 3.49 -24.69 -6.82
N MET A 374 2.46 -23.84 -6.98
CA MET A 374 1.74 -23.66 -8.25
C MET A 374 2.51 -22.66 -9.13
N PRO A 375 3.27 -23.13 -10.15
CA PRO A 375 4.18 -22.25 -10.88
C PRO A 375 3.46 -21.18 -11.68
N TYR A 376 2.37 -21.51 -12.39
CA TYR A 376 1.68 -20.55 -13.21
C TYR A 376 0.88 -19.52 -12.36
N LEU A 377 0.27 -19.96 -11.27
CA LEU A 377 -0.34 -19.05 -10.28
C LEU A 377 0.70 -18.09 -9.67
N ASN A 378 1.92 -18.59 -9.41
CA ASN A 378 3.02 -17.72 -8.95
C ASN A 378 3.35 -16.63 -9.97
N MET A 379 3.43 -17.00 -11.25
CA MET A 379 3.68 -16.08 -12.36
C MET A 379 2.56 -15.04 -12.50
N VAL A 380 1.30 -15.45 -12.43
CA VAL A 380 0.11 -14.56 -12.48
C VAL A 380 0.12 -13.55 -11.34
N VAL A 381 0.38 -14.00 -10.11
CA VAL A 381 0.43 -13.09 -8.94
C VAL A 381 1.62 -12.15 -9.02
N ALA A 382 2.79 -12.64 -9.46
CA ALA A 382 3.98 -11.81 -9.64
C ALA A 382 3.76 -10.72 -10.70
N GLU A 383 3.12 -11.05 -11.82
CA GLU A 383 2.80 -10.08 -12.86
C GLU A 383 1.74 -9.08 -12.40
N GLY A 384 0.73 -9.52 -11.64
CA GLY A 384 -0.22 -8.61 -11.00
C GLY A 384 0.46 -7.59 -10.10
N LEU A 385 1.40 -8.03 -9.28
CA LEU A 385 2.21 -7.16 -8.42
C LEU A 385 3.16 -6.24 -9.20
N ARG A 386 3.65 -6.66 -10.36
CA ARG A 386 4.46 -5.81 -11.25
C ARG A 386 3.60 -4.71 -11.86
N LEU A 387 2.50 -5.07 -12.46
CA LEU A 387 1.65 -4.14 -13.21
C LEU A 387 0.88 -3.19 -12.29
N TYR A 388 0.48 -3.69 -11.11
CA TYR A 388 -0.34 -3.00 -10.11
C TYR A 388 0.28 -3.06 -8.70
N PRO A 389 1.47 -2.51 -8.48
CA PRO A 389 2.07 -2.45 -7.14
C PRO A 389 1.23 -1.54 -6.26
N THR A 390 0.43 -2.11 -5.36
CA THR A 390 -0.58 -1.39 -4.57
C THR A 390 0.02 -0.24 -3.74
N ALA A 391 1.27 -0.37 -3.30
CA ALA A 391 2.07 0.74 -2.76
C ALA A 391 2.98 1.28 -3.89
N PRO A 392 2.61 2.37 -4.59
CA PRO A 392 3.26 2.75 -5.85
C PRO A 392 4.61 3.43 -5.71
N PHE A 393 4.95 3.88 -4.51
CA PHE A 393 6.25 4.48 -4.21
C PHE A 393 6.67 4.20 -2.77
N ILE A 394 7.95 4.38 -2.50
CA ILE A 394 8.54 4.36 -1.15
C ILE A 394 9.44 5.57 -0.98
N ASN A 395 9.64 5.99 0.26
CA ASN A 395 10.55 7.06 0.58
C ASN A 395 11.44 6.75 1.78
N ARG A 396 12.50 7.54 1.94
CA ARG A 396 13.39 7.52 3.09
C ARG A 396 13.80 8.95 3.42
N GLU A 397 14.09 9.18 4.69
CA GLU A 397 14.70 10.40 5.19
C GLU A 397 16.20 10.17 5.37
N CYS A 398 17.03 11.05 4.82
CA CYS A 398 18.49 10.97 4.98
C CYS A 398 18.87 11.52 6.36
N LEU A 399 19.33 10.65 7.26
CA LEU A 399 19.71 10.98 8.64
C LEU A 399 21.07 10.37 9.03
N PRO A 400 22.14 10.65 8.28
CA PRO A 400 23.46 10.16 8.62
C PRO A 400 24.00 10.83 9.90
N LEU A 401 25.00 10.20 10.53
CA LEU A 401 25.74 10.82 11.64
C LEU A 401 26.48 12.08 11.19
N SER A 402 27.00 12.09 9.94
CA SER A 402 27.55 13.26 9.26
C SER A 402 26.44 14.17 8.71
N GLN A 403 26.81 15.32 8.11
CA GLN A 403 25.85 16.24 7.48
C GLN A 403 25.34 15.75 6.11
N GLN A 404 25.90 14.67 5.59
CA GLN A 404 25.55 14.09 4.29
C GLN A 404 25.90 12.62 4.21
N GLN A 405 25.24 11.87 3.30
CA GLN A 405 25.53 10.48 2.95
C GLN A 405 25.99 10.39 1.51
N THR A 406 27.00 9.58 1.26
CA THR A 406 27.46 9.25 -0.09
C THR A 406 26.94 7.86 -0.48
N LEU A 407 26.29 7.77 -1.61
CA LEU A 407 25.89 6.51 -2.24
C LEU A 407 26.70 6.30 -3.51
N TRP A 408 27.24 5.10 -3.70
CA TRP A 408 28.06 4.75 -4.86
C TRP A 408 27.26 3.95 -5.89
N TYR A 409 27.53 4.13 -7.18
CA TYR A 409 26.89 3.39 -8.26
C TYR A 409 27.86 3.23 -9.45
N ASP A 410 27.42 2.55 -10.51
CA ASP A 410 28.23 2.24 -11.69
C ASP A 410 29.54 1.54 -11.31
N LYS A 411 29.43 0.41 -10.56
CA LYS A 411 30.56 -0.35 -10.00
C LYS A 411 31.51 0.51 -9.13
N GLU A 412 30.91 1.42 -8.36
CA GLU A 412 31.63 2.32 -7.44
C GLU A 412 32.54 3.38 -8.14
N THR A 413 32.31 3.61 -9.43
CA THR A 413 33.03 4.66 -10.17
C THR A 413 32.36 6.03 -10.05
N LYS A 414 31.06 6.07 -9.74
CA LYS A 414 30.26 7.29 -9.58
C LYS A 414 29.57 7.32 -8.22
N TYR A 415 29.25 8.52 -7.76
CA TYR A 415 28.61 8.72 -6.47
C TYR A 415 27.52 9.79 -6.50
N LEU A 416 26.59 9.67 -5.55
CA LEU A 416 25.57 10.64 -5.21
C LEU A 416 25.73 11.08 -3.77
N ILE A 417 25.87 12.39 -3.53
CA ILE A 417 25.89 12.96 -2.19
C ILE A 417 24.48 13.45 -1.84
N ILE A 418 23.93 12.91 -0.76
CA ILE A 418 22.60 13.27 -0.24
C ILE A 418 22.79 14.03 1.06
N PRO A 419 22.41 15.32 1.13
CA PRO A 419 22.44 16.08 2.37
C PRO A 419 21.46 15.54 3.40
N LYS A 420 21.78 15.75 4.68
CA LYS A 420 20.88 15.43 5.80
C LYS A 420 19.52 16.09 5.63
N ASP A 421 18.46 15.43 6.11
CA ASP A 421 17.05 15.85 6.07
C ASP A 421 16.44 15.93 4.65
N VAL A 422 17.16 15.50 3.61
CA VAL A 422 16.60 15.43 2.26
C VAL A 422 15.79 14.14 2.11
N PRO A 423 14.50 14.23 1.75
CA PRO A 423 13.70 13.05 1.44
C PRO A 423 14.10 12.46 0.09
N VAL A 424 14.20 11.13 0.08
CA VAL A 424 14.57 10.35 -1.10
C VAL A 424 13.43 9.41 -1.46
N TYR A 425 13.00 9.45 -2.71
CA TYR A 425 11.87 8.68 -3.24
C TYR A 425 12.32 7.64 -4.26
N VAL A 426 11.62 6.53 -4.29
CA VAL A 426 11.71 5.50 -5.35
C VAL A 426 10.29 5.23 -5.83
N SER A 427 10.05 5.43 -7.13
CA SER A 427 8.79 5.07 -7.77
C SER A 427 8.77 3.58 -8.08
N ILE A 428 8.00 2.80 -7.33
CA ILE A 428 7.84 1.37 -7.59
C ILE A 428 7.09 1.18 -8.92
N LEU A 429 5.98 1.92 -9.13
CA LEU A 429 5.22 1.83 -10.36
C LEU A 429 6.05 2.23 -11.58
N GLY A 430 6.86 3.30 -11.47
CA GLY A 430 7.77 3.72 -12.54
C GLY A 430 8.82 2.66 -12.86
N LEU A 431 9.44 2.09 -11.82
CA LEU A 431 10.45 1.05 -11.95
C LEU A 431 9.89 -0.24 -12.58
N HIS A 432 8.68 -0.65 -12.15
CA HIS A 432 7.99 -1.84 -12.65
C HIS A 432 7.42 -1.66 -14.07
N ARG A 433 7.32 -0.43 -14.55
CA ARG A 433 6.84 -0.10 -15.91
C ARG A 433 7.93 0.53 -16.79
N ASP A 434 9.19 0.49 -16.36
CA ASP A 434 10.30 0.98 -17.20
C ASP A 434 10.57 0.00 -18.34
N PRO A 435 10.41 0.43 -19.63
CA PRO A 435 10.65 -0.44 -20.78
C PRO A 435 12.09 -0.94 -20.88
N LYS A 436 13.04 -0.28 -20.20
CA LYS A 436 14.44 -0.73 -20.09
C LYS A 436 14.57 -2.08 -19.38
N TYR A 437 13.68 -2.36 -18.42
CA TYR A 437 13.69 -3.60 -17.62
C TYR A 437 12.55 -4.54 -17.98
N TRP A 438 11.44 -3.99 -18.46
CA TRP A 438 10.19 -4.69 -18.73
C TRP A 438 9.70 -4.37 -20.14
N PRO A 439 10.08 -5.12 -21.19
CA PRO A 439 9.59 -4.90 -22.55
C PRO A 439 8.06 -4.91 -22.59
N ASN A 440 7.46 -3.95 -23.31
CA ASN A 440 6.00 -3.77 -23.37
C ASN A 440 5.34 -3.74 -21.97
N PRO A 441 5.74 -2.82 -21.07
CA PRO A 441 5.46 -2.90 -19.65
C PRO A 441 3.99 -2.77 -19.28
N GLN A 442 3.14 -2.26 -20.18
CA GLN A 442 1.69 -2.09 -19.96
C GLN A 442 0.88 -3.39 -20.18
N PHE A 443 1.47 -4.41 -20.83
CA PHE A 443 0.79 -5.68 -21.04
C PHE A 443 0.95 -6.60 -19.84
N PHE A 444 -0.15 -7.25 -19.45
CA PHE A 444 -0.15 -8.29 -18.43
C PHE A 444 0.34 -9.59 -19.05
N ASP A 445 1.57 -9.96 -18.74
CA ASP A 445 2.24 -11.16 -19.27
C ASP A 445 2.92 -11.95 -18.16
N PRO A 446 2.24 -12.96 -17.60
CA PRO A 446 2.83 -13.84 -16.58
C PRO A 446 4.12 -14.54 -17.04
N GLY A 447 4.33 -14.71 -18.34
CA GLY A 447 5.52 -15.34 -18.91
C GLY A 447 6.83 -14.65 -18.53
N ARG A 448 6.80 -13.37 -18.16
CA ARG A 448 7.96 -12.63 -17.64
C ARG A 448 8.59 -13.31 -16.41
N PHE A 449 7.77 -13.99 -15.62
CA PHE A 449 8.18 -14.68 -14.39
C PHE A 449 8.30 -16.20 -14.59
N ALA A 450 8.39 -16.67 -15.83
CA ALA A 450 8.72 -18.07 -16.11
C ALA A 450 10.14 -18.38 -15.59
N PRO A 451 10.39 -19.60 -15.12
CA PRO A 451 11.68 -20.00 -14.54
C PRO A 451 12.90 -19.64 -15.41
N GLU A 452 12.77 -19.78 -16.72
CA GLU A 452 13.80 -19.42 -17.70
C GLU A 452 14.07 -17.90 -17.79
N ASN A 453 13.09 -17.05 -17.44
CA ASN A 453 13.19 -15.60 -17.53
C ASN A 453 13.62 -14.96 -16.21
N ILE A 454 13.45 -15.63 -15.07
CA ILE A 454 13.82 -15.10 -13.74
C ILE A 454 15.28 -14.61 -13.68
N PRO A 455 16.29 -15.33 -14.25
CA PRO A 455 17.68 -14.89 -14.22
C PRO A 455 17.93 -13.58 -14.97
N SER A 456 17.07 -13.21 -15.93
CA SER A 456 17.17 -11.96 -16.71
C SER A 456 16.58 -10.74 -15.95
N ILE A 457 15.79 -10.96 -14.91
CA ILE A 457 15.23 -9.87 -14.11
C ILE A 457 16.35 -9.21 -13.30
N LYS A 458 16.65 -7.96 -13.64
CA LYS A 458 17.70 -7.22 -12.96
C LYS A 458 17.36 -7.03 -11.47
N PRO A 459 18.27 -7.34 -10.53
CA PRO A 459 18.04 -7.09 -9.11
C PRO A 459 17.57 -5.66 -8.84
N MET A 460 16.69 -5.49 -7.86
CA MET A 460 16.08 -4.20 -7.46
C MET A 460 15.18 -3.52 -8.49
N THR A 461 14.86 -4.18 -9.64
CA THR A 461 13.85 -3.67 -10.59
C THR A 461 12.46 -4.25 -10.35
N TYR A 462 12.33 -5.27 -9.49
CA TYR A 462 11.07 -5.86 -9.02
C TYR A 462 11.03 -5.85 -7.50
N ILE A 463 10.35 -4.86 -6.92
CA ILE A 463 10.29 -4.64 -5.47
C ILE A 463 8.86 -4.33 -4.98
N PRO A 464 7.85 -5.16 -5.30
CA PRO A 464 6.43 -4.86 -4.99
C PRO A 464 6.15 -4.76 -3.49
N PHE A 465 7.00 -5.35 -2.65
CA PHE A 465 6.91 -5.29 -1.18
C PHE A 465 7.96 -4.38 -0.55
N GLY A 466 8.62 -3.54 -1.35
CA GLY A 466 9.81 -2.82 -0.93
C GLY A 466 11.01 -3.74 -0.76
N ALA A 467 12.09 -3.23 -0.14
CA ALA A 467 13.30 -3.99 0.13
C ALA A 467 13.94 -3.57 1.46
N GLY A 468 14.86 -4.41 1.96
CA GLY A 468 15.60 -4.17 3.21
C GLY A 468 14.73 -4.27 4.47
N PRO A 469 15.22 -3.71 5.60
CA PRO A 469 14.55 -3.85 6.90
C PRO A 469 13.12 -3.29 6.95
N HIS A 470 12.81 -2.27 6.15
CA HIS A 470 11.47 -1.70 6.00
C HIS A 470 10.59 -2.43 4.96
N GLY A 471 11.03 -3.51 4.38
CA GLY A 471 10.20 -4.35 3.51
C GLY A 471 8.91 -4.82 4.19
N CYS A 472 7.90 -5.16 3.44
CA CYS A 472 6.59 -5.55 3.96
C CYS A 472 6.70 -6.76 4.91
N VAL A 473 6.18 -6.61 6.13
CA VAL A 473 6.19 -7.69 7.13
C VAL A 473 5.22 -8.81 6.77
N GLY A 474 4.08 -8.45 6.14
CA GLY A 474 3.00 -9.36 5.79
C GLY A 474 3.11 -9.94 4.36
N SER A 475 4.23 -9.78 3.64
CA SER A 475 4.34 -10.19 2.24
C SER A 475 3.95 -11.66 1.99
N ARG A 476 4.41 -12.58 2.86
CA ARG A 476 4.09 -14.01 2.76
C ARG A 476 2.60 -14.29 2.95
N LEU A 477 1.99 -13.68 3.98
CA LEU A 477 0.57 -13.81 4.24
C LEU A 477 -0.27 -13.16 3.12
N GLY A 478 0.13 -11.97 2.67
CA GLY A 478 -0.55 -11.25 1.58
C GLY A 478 -0.56 -12.05 0.28
N ILE A 479 0.58 -12.61 -0.13
CA ILE A 479 0.65 -13.49 -1.32
C ILE A 479 -0.26 -14.72 -1.14
N LEU A 480 -0.24 -15.32 0.05
CA LEU A 480 -1.00 -16.54 0.33
C LEU A 480 -2.51 -16.29 0.26
N GLN A 481 -2.98 -15.17 0.86
CA GLN A 481 -4.41 -14.82 0.80
C GLN A 481 -4.85 -14.45 -0.62
N VAL A 482 -4.01 -13.77 -1.41
CA VAL A 482 -4.30 -13.48 -2.82
C VAL A 482 -4.43 -14.79 -3.61
N LYS A 483 -3.49 -15.72 -3.45
CA LYS A 483 -3.52 -17.01 -4.14
C LYS A 483 -4.77 -17.82 -3.78
N LEU A 484 -5.09 -17.94 -2.49
CA LEU A 484 -6.29 -18.67 -2.05
C LEU A 484 -7.57 -18.01 -2.56
N GLY A 485 -7.68 -16.69 -2.53
CA GLY A 485 -8.82 -15.99 -3.13
C GLY A 485 -8.99 -16.33 -4.61
N LEU A 486 -7.90 -16.30 -5.40
CA LEU A 486 -7.93 -16.66 -6.82
C LEU A 486 -8.28 -18.14 -7.04
N ILE A 487 -7.69 -19.07 -6.26
CA ILE A 487 -7.97 -20.50 -6.37
C ILE A 487 -9.45 -20.79 -6.13
N TYR A 488 -10.00 -20.27 -5.01
CA TYR A 488 -11.39 -20.56 -4.61
C TYR A 488 -12.43 -19.88 -5.51
N ILE A 489 -12.10 -18.77 -6.16
CA ILE A 489 -12.92 -18.17 -7.21
C ILE A 489 -12.87 -19.03 -8.49
N LEU A 490 -11.64 -19.29 -9.00
CA LEU A 490 -11.46 -19.85 -10.33
C LEU A 490 -11.70 -21.36 -10.40
N ARG A 491 -11.73 -22.07 -9.27
CA ARG A 491 -12.08 -23.50 -9.28
C ARG A 491 -13.55 -23.77 -9.61
N LYS A 492 -14.46 -22.81 -9.33
CA LYS A 492 -15.88 -22.95 -9.63
C LYS A 492 -16.42 -21.97 -10.67
N TYR A 493 -15.68 -20.90 -10.92
CA TYR A 493 -16.13 -19.85 -11.83
C TYR A 493 -15.04 -19.49 -12.84
N ARG A 494 -15.45 -19.10 -14.03
CA ARG A 494 -14.63 -18.27 -14.90
C ARG A 494 -15.12 -16.84 -14.83
N VAL A 495 -14.21 -15.89 -15.00
CA VAL A 495 -14.54 -14.46 -15.01
C VAL A 495 -14.50 -13.93 -16.44
N GLU A 496 -15.49 -13.11 -16.78
CA GLU A 496 -15.64 -12.51 -18.10
C GLU A 496 -15.89 -11.01 -17.97
N VAL A 497 -15.57 -10.25 -19.01
CA VAL A 497 -16.02 -8.86 -19.14
C VAL A 497 -17.52 -8.81 -19.37
N CYS A 498 -18.16 -7.72 -18.92
CA CYS A 498 -19.58 -7.44 -19.14
C CYS A 498 -19.75 -5.97 -19.54
N GLU A 499 -20.96 -5.55 -19.87
CA GLU A 499 -21.27 -4.16 -20.27
C GLU A 499 -20.82 -3.11 -19.24
N ARG A 500 -20.78 -3.49 -17.95
CA ARG A 500 -20.33 -2.62 -16.86
C ARG A 500 -18.83 -2.65 -16.62
N THR A 501 -18.09 -3.52 -17.30
CA THR A 501 -16.64 -3.62 -17.14
C THR A 501 -15.96 -2.43 -17.81
N ILE A 502 -15.11 -1.73 -17.08
CA ILE A 502 -14.31 -0.62 -17.61
C ILE A 502 -13.30 -1.13 -18.64
N ASN A 503 -12.98 -0.32 -19.64
CA ASN A 503 -12.03 -0.70 -20.69
C ASN A 503 -10.58 -0.79 -20.18
N GLU A 504 -10.19 0.13 -19.30
CA GLU A 504 -8.86 0.18 -18.69
C GLU A 504 -8.96 0.66 -17.24
N ILE A 505 -8.00 0.23 -16.42
CA ILE A 505 -7.91 0.68 -15.03
C ILE A 505 -7.26 2.06 -15.01
N ARG A 506 -8.01 3.04 -14.53
CA ARG A 506 -7.50 4.34 -14.10
C ARG A 506 -7.43 4.35 -12.59
N PHE A 507 -6.39 4.95 -12.04
CA PHE A 507 -6.22 5.00 -10.59
C PHE A 507 -6.89 6.23 -9.99
N ASP A 508 -7.63 6.03 -8.89
CA ASP A 508 -8.34 7.12 -8.20
C ASP A 508 -7.32 8.13 -7.61
N PRO A 509 -7.40 9.42 -8.04
CA PRO A 509 -6.48 10.47 -7.55
C PRO A 509 -6.67 10.81 -6.06
N LYS A 510 -7.75 10.36 -5.44
CA LYS A 510 -8.06 10.61 -4.03
C LYS A 510 -7.53 9.49 -3.11
N ARG A 511 -6.91 8.45 -3.67
CA ARG A 511 -6.41 7.28 -2.94
C ARG A 511 -4.88 7.28 -2.90
N PHE A 512 -4.35 6.92 -1.75
CA PHE A 512 -2.89 6.78 -1.60
C PHE A 512 -2.37 5.47 -2.21
N MET A 513 -3.05 4.38 -1.91
CA MET A 513 -2.79 3.10 -2.55
C MET A 513 -3.40 3.07 -3.95
N LEU A 514 -2.86 2.25 -4.83
CA LEU A 514 -3.46 2.04 -6.14
C LEU A 514 -4.81 1.35 -5.98
N GLU A 515 -5.85 2.06 -6.33
CA GLU A 515 -7.24 1.60 -6.38
C GLU A 515 -7.84 2.08 -7.70
N ALA A 516 -8.71 1.28 -8.31
CA ALA A 516 -9.40 1.69 -9.53
C ALA A 516 -10.33 2.87 -9.24
N GLU A 517 -10.41 3.81 -10.17
CA GLU A 517 -11.40 4.88 -10.15
C GLU A 517 -12.77 4.28 -10.49
N GLY A 518 -13.73 4.43 -9.57
CA GLY A 518 -15.06 3.85 -9.71
C GLY A 518 -15.15 2.38 -9.32
N GLU A 519 -16.24 1.75 -9.73
CA GLU A 519 -16.55 0.36 -9.42
C GLU A 519 -16.02 -0.59 -10.49
N LEU A 520 -15.55 -1.77 -10.10
CA LEU A 520 -15.01 -2.79 -11.00
C LEU A 520 -15.96 -3.98 -11.09
N TYR A 521 -16.74 -4.07 -12.15
CA TYR A 521 -17.69 -5.15 -12.38
C TYR A 521 -17.13 -6.21 -13.32
N LEU A 522 -17.29 -7.49 -12.92
CA LEU A 522 -17.03 -8.64 -13.77
C LEU A 522 -18.21 -9.61 -13.73
N LYS A 523 -18.38 -10.39 -14.80
CA LYS A 523 -19.33 -11.48 -14.91
C LYS A 523 -18.67 -12.77 -14.47
N PHE A 524 -19.27 -13.45 -13.50
CA PHE A 524 -18.88 -14.77 -13.01
C PHE A 524 -19.79 -15.81 -13.66
N VAL A 525 -19.22 -16.74 -14.38
CA VAL A 525 -19.93 -17.83 -15.04
C VAL A 525 -19.53 -19.13 -14.39
N LYS A 526 -20.51 -19.94 -14.02
CA LYS A 526 -20.26 -21.27 -13.42
C LYS A 526 -19.44 -22.14 -14.38
N ASP A 527 -18.32 -22.67 -13.91
CA ASP A 527 -17.38 -23.46 -14.69
C ASP A 527 -16.52 -24.28 -13.72
N GLU A 528 -17.16 -25.28 -13.10
CA GLU A 528 -16.58 -26.08 -12.01
C GLU A 528 -15.44 -26.97 -12.47
N LEU A 529 -14.34 -26.94 -11.72
CA LEU A 529 -13.19 -27.85 -11.86
C LEU A 529 -13.26 -29.01 -10.86
N CYS A 530 -14.08 -28.86 -9.81
CA CYS A 530 -14.30 -29.85 -8.74
C CYS A 530 -15.79 -29.90 -8.37
#